data_f2c90c959a5d4940e1148831f77ea7f4
#
_entry.id   f2c90c959a5d4940e1148831f77ea7f4
#
_cell.length_a   1.000
_cell.length_b   1.000
_cell.length_c   1.000
_cell.angle_alpha   90.00
_cell.angle_beta   90.00
_cell.angle_gamma   90.00
#
_symmetry.space_group_name_H-M   'P 1'
#
loop_
_entity.id
_entity.type
_entity.pdbx_description
1 polymer ?
#
loop_
_entity_poly.entity_id
_entity_poly.type
_entity_poly.pdbx_seq_one_letter_code
_entity_poly.pdbx_strand_id
1 'polypeptide(L)'
;MKGFNVLLTCCSIHVKEVIDCLKNNEDGVKVKVYVTNSIAANLPPAELSDGNFVVPAVAAPDYIETLISLCKELDISIIMPTATLELEIMARAKDKFEQNGILVSVSSIDSLLVANNKIALYGCFADLMPKQIIPNGVSDVDVFASMFKYKNSSICCKVDNLCGGKGFAVVDDRKSNDTSLFNKFGENRYISLHDLKSIVSNGKNKVILQQKIEGLDYTVSALAKNGVVTHICGYVGYMMAFGSIMYGEIQSNDMAYDIVKKIVAELGLDGNVAFDFILKKDGKVVLLEINPRINASLPFVRHAGCNMVYLRCKQLLGYEIPSTYELNYGLKMKKFYDTRYYV
;
A
#
# COMPACT_ATOMS: atom_id res chain seq x y z
N MET A 1 -27.70 -10.16 -5.99
CA MET A 1 -26.63 -9.95 -6.98
C MET A 1 -26.25 -11.28 -7.60
N LYS A 2 -26.00 -11.35 -8.91
CA LYS A 2 -25.49 -12.56 -9.58
C LYS A 2 -24.02 -12.79 -9.21
N GLY A 3 -23.58 -14.06 -9.13
CA GLY A 3 -22.15 -14.37 -8.92
C GLY A 3 -21.27 -13.81 -10.04
N PHE A 4 -20.01 -13.53 -9.73
CA PHE A 4 -19.04 -12.94 -10.66
C PHE A 4 -17.62 -13.43 -10.37
N ASN A 5 -16.71 -13.20 -11.32
CA ASN A 5 -15.32 -13.64 -11.25
C ASN A 5 -14.38 -12.43 -11.10
N VAL A 6 -13.40 -12.57 -10.23
CA VAL A 6 -12.38 -11.54 -9.93
C VAL A 6 -11.00 -12.09 -10.21
N LEU A 7 -10.15 -11.30 -10.85
CA LEU A 7 -8.73 -11.57 -11.01
C LEU A 7 -7.92 -10.65 -10.11
N LEU A 8 -7.17 -11.21 -9.17
CA LEU A 8 -6.15 -10.49 -8.38
C LEU A 8 -4.80 -10.64 -9.07
N THR A 9 -4.14 -9.52 -9.38
CA THR A 9 -2.87 -9.54 -10.11
C THR A 9 -1.68 -9.23 -9.21
N CYS A 10 -0.49 -9.67 -9.60
CA CYS A 10 0.77 -9.49 -8.85
C CYS A 10 0.69 -9.91 -7.38
N CYS A 11 -0.03 -11.01 -7.11
CA CYS A 11 -0.32 -11.49 -5.77
C CYS A 11 0.95 -11.77 -4.95
N SER A 12 0.86 -11.53 -3.65
CA SER A 12 1.91 -11.79 -2.67
C SER A 12 1.39 -12.69 -1.55
N ILE A 13 2.22 -12.93 -0.54
CA ILE A 13 1.88 -13.74 0.65
C ILE A 13 0.61 -13.27 1.41
N HIS A 14 0.19 -12.02 1.21
CA HIS A 14 -1.00 -11.45 1.86
C HIS A 14 -2.31 -11.69 1.09
N VAL A 15 -2.26 -12.34 -0.06
CA VAL A 15 -3.42 -12.50 -0.96
C VAL A 15 -4.55 -13.33 -0.34
N LYS A 16 -4.22 -14.29 0.55
CA LYS A 16 -5.21 -15.16 1.22
C LYS A 16 -6.33 -14.34 1.89
N GLU A 17 -5.98 -13.34 2.66
CA GLU A 17 -6.95 -12.52 3.38
C GLU A 17 -7.83 -11.69 2.41
N VAL A 18 -7.28 -11.27 1.27
CA VAL A 18 -8.05 -10.59 0.21
C VAL A 18 -9.03 -11.55 -0.45
N ILE A 19 -8.60 -12.79 -0.74
CA ILE A 19 -9.47 -13.85 -1.26
C ILE A 19 -10.62 -14.11 -0.28
N ASP A 20 -10.32 -14.19 1.02
CA ASP A 20 -11.33 -14.40 2.07
C ASP A 20 -12.34 -13.22 2.13
N CYS A 21 -11.91 -11.98 1.90
CA CYS A 21 -12.83 -10.84 1.79
C CYS A 21 -13.82 -10.98 0.64
N LEU A 22 -13.41 -11.56 -0.48
CA LEU A 22 -14.25 -11.75 -1.66
C LEU A 22 -15.16 -12.98 -1.55
N LYS A 23 -14.60 -14.12 -1.14
CA LYS A 23 -15.35 -15.39 -1.08
C LYS A 23 -16.35 -15.45 0.08
N ASN A 24 -15.98 -14.86 1.22
CA ASN A 24 -16.81 -14.85 2.42
C ASN A 24 -17.44 -13.45 2.63
N ASN A 25 -18.16 -12.96 1.62
CA ASN A 25 -18.79 -11.64 1.64
C ASN A 25 -20.14 -11.65 2.37
N GLU A 26 -20.59 -10.48 2.79
CA GLU A 26 -21.76 -10.26 3.64
C GLU A 26 -23.08 -10.60 2.91
N ASP A 27 -23.11 -10.47 1.59
CA ASP A 27 -24.30 -10.71 0.78
C ASP A 27 -24.48 -12.21 0.39
N GLY A 28 -23.51 -13.07 0.76
CA GLY A 28 -23.50 -14.49 0.39
C GLY A 28 -23.38 -14.73 -1.12
N VAL A 29 -22.86 -13.75 -1.85
CA VAL A 29 -22.69 -13.84 -3.31
C VAL A 29 -21.52 -14.75 -3.65
N LYS A 30 -21.73 -15.67 -4.58
CA LYS A 30 -20.67 -16.54 -5.07
C LYS A 30 -19.66 -15.75 -5.91
N VAL A 31 -18.48 -15.52 -5.36
CA VAL A 31 -17.35 -14.88 -6.06
C VAL A 31 -16.28 -15.93 -6.32
N LYS A 32 -15.93 -16.15 -7.59
CA LYS A 32 -14.73 -16.92 -7.94
C LYS A 32 -13.55 -15.98 -7.99
N VAL A 33 -12.45 -16.39 -7.38
CA VAL A 33 -11.22 -15.58 -7.27
C VAL A 33 -10.07 -16.32 -7.91
N TYR A 34 -9.53 -15.71 -8.95
CA TYR A 34 -8.35 -16.15 -9.66
C TYR A 34 -7.16 -15.26 -9.32
N VAL A 35 -5.95 -15.80 -9.35
CA VAL A 35 -4.75 -15.06 -8.97
C VAL A 35 -3.64 -15.21 -10.00
N THR A 36 -2.85 -14.16 -10.18
CA THR A 36 -1.68 -14.18 -11.08
C THR A 36 -0.43 -13.64 -10.41
N ASN A 37 0.72 -14.15 -10.83
CA ASN A 37 2.04 -13.58 -10.57
C ASN A 37 2.99 -13.99 -11.71
N SER A 38 4.06 -13.23 -11.92
CA SER A 38 5.12 -13.61 -12.89
C SER A 38 6.08 -14.67 -12.35
N ILE A 39 6.06 -14.92 -11.04
CA ILE A 39 6.89 -15.90 -10.35
C ILE A 39 5.97 -16.94 -9.71
N ALA A 40 6.06 -18.19 -10.16
CA ALA A 40 5.21 -19.28 -9.67
C ALA A 40 5.27 -19.46 -8.15
N ALA A 41 6.46 -19.30 -7.55
CA ALA A 41 6.66 -19.43 -6.10
C ALA A 41 5.92 -18.35 -5.25
N ASN A 42 5.45 -17.27 -5.87
CA ASN A 42 4.67 -16.22 -5.18
C ASN A 42 3.16 -16.50 -5.24
N LEU A 43 2.71 -17.46 -6.04
CA LEU A 43 1.30 -17.85 -6.09
C LEU A 43 0.91 -18.55 -4.79
N PRO A 44 -0.33 -18.34 -4.29
CA PRO A 44 -0.80 -19.05 -3.11
C PRO A 44 -0.99 -20.55 -3.38
N PRO A 45 -1.14 -21.38 -2.34
CA PRO A 45 -1.60 -22.76 -2.50
C PRO A 45 -2.89 -22.84 -3.32
N ALA A 46 -2.99 -23.85 -4.18
CA ALA A 46 -4.07 -23.96 -5.17
C ALA A 46 -5.47 -24.00 -4.56
N GLU A 47 -5.61 -24.53 -3.34
CA GLU A 47 -6.89 -24.63 -2.62
C GLU A 47 -7.45 -23.29 -2.14
N LEU A 48 -6.67 -22.21 -2.15
CA LEU A 48 -7.11 -20.91 -1.68
C LEU A 48 -7.89 -20.13 -2.74
N SER A 49 -7.60 -20.35 -4.02
CA SER A 49 -8.20 -19.65 -5.15
C SER A 49 -9.00 -20.59 -6.05
N ASP A 50 -9.70 -20.07 -7.04
CA ASP A 50 -10.38 -20.86 -8.06
C ASP A 50 -9.46 -21.13 -9.28
N GLY A 51 -8.24 -20.60 -9.26
CA GLY A 51 -7.17 -20.87 -10.22
C GLY A 51 -5.99 -19.93 -10.06
N ASN A 52 -4.78 -20.47 -10.28
CA ASN A 52 -3.51 -19.78 -10.19
C ASN A 52 -2.82 -19.77 -11.54
N PHE A 53 -2.37 -18.61 -12.01
CA PHE A 53 -1.77 -18.48 -13.33
C PHE A 53 -0.45 -17.72 -13.29
N VAL A 54 0.56 -18.26 -13.97
CA VAL A 54 1.81 -17.53 -14.24
C VAL A 54 1.59 -16.69 -15.50
N VAL A 55 1.89 -15.39 -15.37
CA VAL A 55 1.76 -14.40 -16.46
C VAL A 55 3.11 -13.70 -16.68
N PRO A 56 3.31 -13.02 -17.81
CA PRO A 56 4.52 -12.22 -18.02
C PRO A 56 4.74 -11.20 -16.90
N ALA A 57 5.98 -10.75 -16.72
CA ALA A 57 6.30 -9.66 -15.82
C ALA A 57 5.59 -8.37 -16.27
N VAL A 58 5.28 -7.47 -15.33
CA VAL A 58 4.55 -6.20 -15.59
C VAL A 58 5.22 -5.37 -16.69
N ALA A 59 6.57 -5.38 -16.78
CA ALA A 59 7.32 -4.67 -17.80
C ALA A 59 7.35 -5.36 -19.17
N ALA A 60 6.81 -6.57 -19.30
CA ALA A 60 6.78 -7.27 -20.58
C ALA A 60 5.75 -6.64 -21.52
N PRO A 61 6.05 -6.53 -22.82
CA PRO A 61 5.18 -5.85 -23.79
C PRO A 61 3.82 -6.55 -23.99
N ASP A 62 3.75 -7.84 -23.71
CA ASP A 62 2.55 -8.68 -23.84
C ASP A 62 1.74 -8.83 -22.55
N TYR A 63 2.15 -8.16 -21.45
CA TYR A 63 1.50 -8.28 -20.15
C TYR A 63 0.00 -7.98 -20.20
N ILE A 64 -0.40 -6.86 -20.78
CA ILE A 64 -1.82 -6.44 -20.86
C ILE A 64 -2.62 -7.38 -21.76
N GLU A 65 -2.08 -7.77 -22.92
CA GLU A 65 -2.77 -8.69 -23.84
C GLU A 65 -2.98 -10.07 -23.21
N THR A 66 -1.98 -10.56 -22.49
CA THR A 66 -2.08 -11.82 -21.76
C THR A 66 -3.18 -11.74 -20.69
N LEU A 67 -3.25 -10.65 -19.92
CA LEU A 67 -4.31 -10.48 -18.93
C LEU A 67 -5.70 -10.41 -19.58
N ILE A 68 -5.86 -9.68 -20.69
CA ILE A 68 -7.13 -9.59 -21.40
C ILE A 68 -7.57 -10.97 -21.91
N SER A 69 -6.65 -11.74 -22.50
CA SER A 69 -6.92 -13.10 -23.00
C SER A 69 -7.35 -14.02 -21.86
N LEU A 70 -6.61 -14.00 -20.76
CA LEU A 70 -6.94 -14.79 -19.55
C LEU A 70 -8.29 -14.39 -18.96
N CYS A 71 -8.60 -13.09 -18.93
CA CYS A 71 -9.88 -12.62 -18.43
C CYS A 71 -11.06 -13.11 -19.27
N LYS A 72 -10.92 -13.15 -20.59
CA LYS A 72 -11.95 -13.70 -21.48
C LYS A 72 -12.14 -15.20 -21.28
N GLU A 73 -11.05 -15.97 -21.17
CA GLU A 73 -11.07 -17.40 -20.94
C GLU A 73 -11.81 -17.75 -19.63
N LEU A 74 -11.56 -16.97 -18.57
CA LEU A 74 -12.08 -17.23 -17.24
C LEU A 74 -13.37 -16.46 -16.91
N ASP A 75 -13.96 -15.74 -17.87
CA ASP A 75 -15.14 -14.87 -17.68
C ASP A 75 -14.97 -13.89 -16.51
N ILE A 76 -13.79 -13.23 -16.45
CA ILE A 76 -13.47 -12.26 -15.40
C ILE A 76 -14.24 -10.97 -15.60
N SER A 77 -14.99 -10.56 -14.60
CA SER A 77 -15.70 -9.29 -14.58
C SER A 77 -14.86 -8.14 -14.04
N ILE A 78 -13.96 -8.41 -13.10
CA ILE A 78 -13.19 -7.39 -12.38
C ILE A 78 -11.73 -7.82 -12.23
N ILE A 79 -10.80 -6.90 -12.54
CA ILE A 79 -9.38 -7.00 -12.16
C ILE A 79 -9.12 -6.07 -10.97
N MET A 80 -8.41 -6.58 -9.96
CA MET A 80 -7.94 -5.82 -8.80
C MET A 80 -6.42 -5.93 -8.69
N PRO A 81 -5.68 -4.91 -9.12
CA PRO A 81 -4.23 -4.83 -8.95
C PRO A 81 -3.84 -4.80 -7.47
N THR A 82 -2.86 -5.62 -7.06
CA THR A 82 -2.41 -5.68 -5.66
C THR A 82 -1.00 -5.11 -5.44
N ALA A 83 -0.25 -4.83 -6.50
CA ALA A 83 1.11 -4.30 -6.43
C ALA A 83 1.22 -2.88 -6.97
N THR A 84 2.00 -2.04 -6.29
CA THR A 84 2.24 -0.64 -6.69
C THR A 84 2.81 -0.52 -8.11
N LEU A 85 3.71 -1.45 -8.49
CA LEU A 85 4.43 -1.41 -9.76
C LEU A 85 3.54 -1.59 -11.01
N GLU A 86 2.35 -2.17 -10.87
CA GLU A 86 1.44 -2.42 -12.00
C GLU A 86 0.37 -1.33 -12.20
N LEU A 87 0.18 -0.44 -11.19
CA LEU A 87 -0.96 0.49 -11.20
C LEU A 87 -0.96 1.42 -12.41
N GLU A 88 0.20 1.98 -12.77
CA GLU A 88 0.27 2.92 -13.89
C GLU A 88 -0.02 2.25 -15.24
N ILE A 89 0.53 1.06 -15.48
CA ILE A 89 0.27 0.34 -16.73
C ILE A 89 -1.19 -0.12 -16.82
N MET A 90 -1.77 -0.52 -15.68
CA MET A 90 -3.18 -0.88 -15.61
C MET A 90 -4.10 0.33 -15.83
N ALA A 91 -3.75 1.50 -15.27
CA ALA A 91 -4.50 2.74 -15.49
C ALA A 91 -4.45 3.20 -16.95
N ARG A 92 -3.29 3.12 -17.60
CA ARG A 92 -3.15 3.44 -19.03
C ARG A 92 -3.91 2.47 -19.94
N ALA A 93 -4.07 1.22 -19.53
CA ALA A 93 -4.79 0.19 -20.27
C ALA A 93 -6.27 0.07 -19.87
N LYS A 94 -6.78 0.91 -18.95
CA LYS A 94 -8.12 0.78 -18.38
C LYS A 94 -9.21 0.74 -19.47
N ASP A 95 -9.19 1.68 -20.40
CA ASP A 95 -10.16 1.74 -21.51
C ASP A 95 -10.13 0.46 -22.36
N LYS A 96 -8.94 -0.13 -22.57
CA LYS A 96 -8.79 -1.36 -23.33
C LYS A 96 -9.42 -2.55 -22.62
N PHE A 97 -9.31 -2.64 -21.29
CA PHE A 97 -10.01 -3.65 -20.49
C PHE A 97 -11.53 -3.42 -20.56
N GLU A 98 -12.00 -2.19 -20.38
CA GLU A 98 -13.42 -1.84 -20.39
C GLU A 98 -14.08 -2.13 -21.76
N GLN A 99 -13.40 -1.87 -22.89
CA GLN A 99 -13.83 -2.26 -24.22
C GLN A 99 -14.01 -3.78 -24.38
N ASN A 100 -13.34 -4.57 -23.54
CA ASN A 100 -13.48 -6.03 -23.47
C ASN A 100 -14.43 -6.49 -22.35
N GLY A 101 -15.20 -5.57 -21.75
CA GLY A 101 -16.17 -5.88 -20.69
C GLY A 101 -15.54 -6.16 -19.33
N ILE A 102 -14.26 -5.80 -19.12
CA ILE A 102 -13.50 -6.09 -17.90
C ILE A 102 -13.30 -4.79 -17.12
N LEU A 103 -13.82 -4.73 -15.90
CA LEU A 103 -13.67 -3.57 -15.01
C LEU A 103 -12.34 -3.63 -14.25
N VAL A 104 -11.64 -2.51 -14.14
CA VAL A 104 -10.34 -2.44 -13.45
C VAL A 104 -10.44 -1.55 -12.22
N SER A 105 -10.05 -2.10 -11.07
CA SER A 105 -10.01 -1.34 -9.81
C SER A 105 -8.73 -0.53 -9.69
N VAL A 106 -8.67 0.59 -10.37
CA VAL A 106 -7.50 1.49 -10.37
C VAL A 106 -7.95 2.94 -10.51
N SER A 107 -7.25 3.87 -9.85
CA SER A 107 -7.42 5.31 -10.04
C SER A 107 -6.94 5.76 -11.42
N SER A 108 -7.26 6.99 -11.81
CA SER A 108 -6.76 7.58 -13.06
C SER A 108 -5.23 7.67 -13.07
N ILE A 109 -4.64 7.74 -14.24
CA ILE A 109 -3.19 7.89 -14.37
C ILE A 109 -2.70 9.19 -13.72
N ASP A 110 -3.43 10.30 -13.84
CA ASP A 110 -3.06 11.59 -13.25
C ASP A 110 -3.04 11.52 -11.72
N SER A 111 -4.03 10.85 -11.11
CA SER A 111 -4.06 10.59 -9.67
C SER A 111 -2.85 9.77 -9.22
N LEU A 112 -2.49 8.73 -10.00
CA LEU A 112 -1.39 7.82 -9.66
C LEU A 112 -0.02 8.48 -9.78
N LEU A 113 0.20 9.36 -10.77
CA LEU A 113 1.46 10.09 -10.95
C LEU A 113 1.82 10.95 -9.73
N VAL A 114 0.83 11.37 -8.94
CA VAL A 114 1.05 12.06 -7.66
C VAL A 114 1.06 11.06 -6.49
N ALA A 115 0.01 10.25 -6.34
CA ALA A 115 -0.16 9.40 -5.18
C ALA A 115 0.93 8.32 -5.03
N ASN A 116 1.44 7.78 -6.15
CA ASN A 116 2.50 6.76 -6.17
C ASN A 116 3.92 7.34 -6.14
N ASN A 117 4.08 8.65 -6.28
CA ASN A 117 5.37 9.30 -6.37
C ASN A 117 5.64 10.15 -5.12
N LYS A 118 6.59 9.73 -4.30
CA LYS A 118 6.92 10.40 -3.02
C LYS A 118 7.33 11.86 -3.20
N ILE A 119 7.96 12.20 -4.32
CA ILE A 119 8.44 13.55 -4.62
C ILE A 119 7.27 14.44 -5.04
N ALA A 120 6.43 13.95 -5.97
CA ALA A 120 5.25 14.66 -6.42
C ALA A 120 4.24 14.87 -5.27
N LEU A 121 4.03 13.83 -4.45
CA LEU A 121 3.19 13.90 -3.27
C LEU A 121 3.66 14.99 -2.29
N TYR A 122 4.96 15.05 -2.03
CA TYR A 122 5.52 16.10 -1.18
C TYR A 122 5.35 17.49 -1.80
N GLY A 123 5.52 17.62 -3.11
CA GLY A 123 5.28 18.88 -3.81
C GLY A 123 3.85 19.42 -3.62
N CYS A 124 2.86 18.51 -3.54
CA CYS A 124 1.45 18.89 -3.36
C CYS A 124 1.07 19.08 -1.87
N PHE A 125 1.67 18.30 -0.95
CA PHE A 125 1.20 18.19 0.43
C PHE A 125 2.33 18.32 1.47
N ALA A 126 3.34 19.15 1.20
CA ALA A 126 4.50 19.35 2.08
C ALA A 126 4.13 19.71 3.52
N ASP A 127 3.04 20.49 3.72
CA ASP A 127 2.60 20.91 5.05
C ASP A 127 2.05 19.75 5.90
N LEU A 128 1.64 18.66 5.26
CA LEU A 128 1.11 17.45 5.92
C LEU A 128 2.18 16.39 6.17
N MET A 129 3.37 16.56 5.56
CA MET A 129 4.44 15.56 5.52
C MET A 129 5.66 15.99 6.34
N PRO A 130 6.54 15.04 6.73
CA PRO A 130 7.82 15.41 7.34
C PRO A 130 8.66 16.23 6.37
N LYS A 131 9.44 17.17 6.88
CA LYS A 131 10.41 17.89 6.04
C LYS A 131 11.33 16.92 5.32
N GLN A 132 11.51 17.12 4.03
CA GLN A 132 12.38 16.27 3.22
C GLN A 132 13.06 17.05 2.10
N ILE A 133 14.18 16.51 1.61
CA ILE A 133 14.91 17.01 0.45
C ILE A 133 15.42 15.84 -0.40
N ILE A 134 15.73 16.14 -1.65
CA ILE A 134 16.56 15.29 -2.50
C ILE A 134 17.92 15.99 -2.58
N PRO A 135 18.96 15.47 -1.92
CA PRO A 135 20.27 16.12 -1.93
C PRO A 135 20.91 16.02 -3.32
N ASN A 136 21.45 17.14 -3.81
CA ASN A 136 22.28 17.17 -5.02
C ASN A 136 23.74 16.81 -4.73
N GLY A 137 24.14 16.84 -3.46
CA GLY A 137 25.50 16.54 -3.02
C GLY A 137 25.62 16.47 -1.50
N VAL A 138 26.85 16.25 -1.03
CA VAL A 138 27.17 16.08 0.39
C VAL A 138 26.85 17.33 1.20
N SER A 139 27.04 18.53 0.63
CA SER A 139 26.70 19.80 1.29
C SER A 139 25.24 19.89 1.69
N ASP A 140 24.32 19.39 0.85
CA ASP A 140 22.89 19.39 1.16
C ASP A 140 22.56 18.44 2.32
N VAL A 141 23.29 17.33 2.43
CA VAL A 141 23.19 16.43 3.58
C VAL A 141 23.57 17.14 4.86
N ASP A 142 24.68 17.89 4.86
CA ASP A 142 25.16 18.65 6.02
C ASP A 142 24.18 19.76 6.42
N VAL A 143 23.67 20.50 5.45
CA VAL A 143 22.66 21.55 5.70
C VAL A 143 21.40 20.92 6.30
N PHE A 144 20.88 19.85 5.72
CA PHE A 144 19.69 19.17 6.22
C PHE A 144 19.91 18.61 7.64
N ALA A 145 21.07 17.99 7.89
CA ALA A 145 21.44 17.49 9.21
C ALA A 145 21.47 18.63 10.26
N SER A 146 22.08 19.77 9.89
CA SER A 146 22.17 20.95 10.78
C SER A 146 20.80 21.53 11.15
N MET A 147 19.82 21.52 10.23
CA MET A 147 18.45 22.00 10.48
C MET A 147 17.77 21.27 11.67
N PHE A 148 18.09 20.00 11.87
CA PHE A 148 17.56 19.19 12.97
C PHE A 148 18.52 19.10 14.14
N LYS A 149 19.59 19.93 14.15
CA LYS A 149 20.66 19.86 15.16
C LYS A 149 21.09 18.41 15.33
N TYR A 150 21.52 17.80 14.22
CA TYR A 150 21.62 16.34 14.05
C TYR A 150 21.85 15.60 15.36
N LYS A 151 20.88 14.79 15.73
CA LYS A 151 20.97 13.79 16.79
C LYS A 151 20.78 12.44 16.13
N ASN A 152 21.50 11.45 16.58
CA ASN A 152 21.29 10.07 16.10
C ASN A 152 19.79 9.73 16.07
N SER A 153 19.33 9.12 14.99
CA SER A 153 17.94 8.80 14.72
C SER A 153 16.99 10.00 14.49
N SER A 154 17.46 11.21 14.25
CA SER A 154 16.61 12.37 13.92
C SER A 154 16.26 12.49 12.44
N ILE A 155 17.02 11.77 11.59
CA ILE A 155 16.90 11.77 10.15
C ILE A 155 16.75 10.33 9.66
N CYS A 156 15.98 10.13 8.60
CA CYS A 156 15.94 8.88 7.84
C CYS A 156 16.16 9.16 6.36
N CYS A 157 16.51 8.13 5.62
CA CYS A 157 16.61 8.18 4.18
C CYS A 157 15.79 7.10 3.52
N LYS A 158 15.31 7.37 2.31
CA LYS A 158 14.56 6.46 1.46
C LYS A 158 15.17 6.46 0.07
N VAL A 159 15.24 5.30 -0.56
CA VAL A 159 15.58 5.19 -1.98
C VAL A 159 14.29 5.33 -2.78
N ASP A 160 14.29 6.17 -3.81
CA ASP A 160 13.09 6.59 -4.54
C ASP A 160 12.27 5.41 -5.11
N ASN A 161 12.92 4.45 -5.75
CA ASN A 161 12.25 3.39 -6.50
C ASN A 161 12.00 2.10 -5.72
N LEU A 162 12.04 2.12 -4.38
CA LEU A 162 11.82 0.94 -3.55
C LEU A 162 10.55 1.09 -2.70
N CYS A 163 9.78 -0.01 -2.60
CA CYS A 163 8.53 -0.09 -1.85
C CYS A 163 8.57 -1.26 -0.83
N GLY A 164 7.53 -1.37 0.01
CA GLY A 164 7.38 -2.46 0.98
C GLY A 164 8.44 -2.44 2.09
N GLY A 165 8.81 -1.27 2.60
CA GLY A 165 9.83 -1.10 3.63
C GLY A 165 11.28 -1.33 3.15
N LYS A 166 11.46 -1.66 1.87
CA LYS A 166 12.79 -1.75 1.26
C LYS A 166 13.33 -0.35 0.96
N GLY A 167 14.66 -0.16 1.09
CA GLY A 167 15.30 1.13 0.80
C GLY A 167 15.07 2.21 1.87
N PHE A 168 14.51 1.89 3.03
CA PHE A 168 14.44 2.78 4.19
C PHE A 168 15.59 2.50 5.16
N ALA A 169 16.20 3.54 5.67
CA ALA A 169 17.17 3.45 6.77
C ALA A 169 17.10 4.69 7.67
N VAL A 170 17.33 4.47 8.96
CA VAL A 170 17.50 5.55 9.95
C VAL A 170 18.97 5.91 10.04
N VAL A 171 19.28 7.20 10.04
CA VAL A 171 20.65 7.68 10.19
C VAL A 171 20.99 7.73 11.67
N ASP A 172 21.86 6.82 12.11
CA ASP A 172 22.33 6.73 13.51
C ASP A 172 23.73 6.10 13.57
N ASP A 173 24.74 6.94 13.84
CA ASP A 173 26.15 6.52 13.85
C ASP A 173 26.47 5.47 14.94
N ARG A 174 25.69 5.45 16.03
CA ARG A 174 25.86 4.48 17.12
C ARG A 174 25.36 3.10 16.73
N LYS A 175 24.15 3.08 16.11
CA LYS A 175 23.47 1.84 15.75
C LYS A 175 24.00 1.23 14.46
N SER A 176 24.55 2.02 13.54
CA SER A 176 25.15 1.51 12.30
C SER A 176 26.37 0.63 12.54
N ASN A 177 27.06 0.82 13.66
CA ASN A 177 28.24 0.06 14.04
C ASN A 177 27.97 -1.01 15.11
N ASP A 178 26.69 -1.23 15.47
CA ASP A 178 26.30 -2.20 16.48
C ASP A 178 25.93 -3.53 15.83
N THR A 179 26.52 -4.62 16.30
CA THR A 179 26.16 -6.00 15.88
C THR A 179 24.70 -6.36 16.17
N SER A 180 24.00 -5.61 17.02
CA SER A 180 22.56 -5.76 17.26
C SER A 180 21.72 -5.59 15.99
N LEU A 181 22.25 -4.91 14.95
CA LEU A 181 21.66 -4.84 13.61
C LEU A 181 21.32 -6.21 13.04
N PHE A 182 22.15 -7.22 13.30
CA PHE A 182 21.99 -8.56 12.74
C PHE A 182 20.99 -9.42 13.52
N ASN A 183 20.59 -8.98 14.72
CA ASN A 183 19.76 -9.76 15.63
C ASN A 183 18.28 -9.36 15.63
N LYS A 184 17.90 -8.31 14.89
CA LYS A 184 16.55 -7.73 14.93
C LYS A 184 15.82 -7.95 13.60
N PHE A 185 14.96 -8.96 13.59
CA PHE A 185 14.11 -9.28 12.45
C PHE A 185 12.97 -8.26 12.32
N GLY A 186 12.81 -7.67 11.12
CA GLY A 186 11.70 -6.77 10.80
C GLY A 186 11.84 -5.33 11.33
N GLU A 187 12.96 -4.99 11.94
CA GLU A 187 13.23 -3.63 12.42
C GLU A 187 13.92 -2.74 11.36
N ASN A 188 13.96 -1.44 11.67
CA ASN A 188 14.60 -0.45 10.83
C ASN A 188 16.08 -0.77 10.58
N ARG A 189 16.53 -0.56 9.35
CA ARG A 189 17.95 -0.56 9.02
C ARG A 189 18.57 0.75 9.50
N TYR A 190 19.85 0.71 9.87
CA TYR A 190 20.60 1.87 10.31
C TYR A 190 21.81 2.08 9.42
N ILE A 191 22.12 3.34 9.11
CA ILE A 191 23.34 3.74 8.39
C ILE A 191 24.01 4.90 9.14
N SER A 192 25.32 5.04 9.00
CA SER A 192 26.04 6.20 9.51
C SER A 192 25.79 7.42 8.64
N LEU A 193 26.01 8.62 9.21
CA LEU A 193 25.99 9.86 8.41
C LEU A 193 27.11 9.84 7.36
N HIS A 194 28.23 9.21 7.65
CA HIS A 194 29.34 9.02 6.71
C HIS A 194 28.90 8.16 5.50
N ASP A 195 28.27 7.01 5.74
CA ASP A 195 27.81 6.11 4.68
C ASP A 195 26.74 6.79 3.83
N LEU A 196 25.80 7.53 4.46
CA LEU A 196 24.80 8.31 3.75
C LEU A 196 25.45 9.31 2.77
N LYS A 197 26.47 10.07 3.24
CA LYS A 197 27.23 11.01 2.38
C LYS A 197 27.93 10.30 1.23
N SER A 198 28.50 9.12 1.48
CA SER A 198 29.11 8.28 0.46
C SER A 198 28.11 7.84 -0.60
N ILE A 199 26.92 7.40 -0.18
CA ILE A 199 25.83 7.00 -1.10
C ILE A 199 25.38 8.17 -1.97
N VAL A 200 25.18 9.36 -1.38
CA VAL A 200 24.79 10.57 -2.11
C VAL A 200 25.88 11.00 -3.08
N SER A 201 27.15 10.96 -2.66
CA SER A 201 28.29 11.30 -3.51
C SER A 201 28.42 10.39 -4.74
N ASN A 202 28.08 9.10 -4.61
CA ASN A 202 28.15 8.14 -5.71
C ASN A 202 27.09 8.36 -6.79
N GLY A 203 26.01 9.09 -6.52
CA GLY A 203 24.99 9.49 -7.49
C GLY A 203 24.22 8.39 -8.21
N LYS A 204 24.43 7.11 -7.85
CA LYS A 204 23.82 5.95 -8.54
C LYS A 204 22.30 5.83 -8.33
N ASN A 205 21.82 6.30 -7.18
CA ASN A 205 20.42 6.23 -6.81
C ASN A 205 19.96 7.56 -6.23
N LYS A 206 18.74 7.97 -6.57
CA LYS A 206 18.10 9.11 -5.90
C LYS A 206 17.73 8.72 -4.47
N VAL A 207 18.23 9.48 -3.52
CA VAL A 207 17.94 9.32 -2.10
C VAL A 207 17.10 10.50 -1.64
N ILE A 208 16.04 10.23 -0.92
CA ILE A 208 15.23 11.24 -0.24
C ILE A 208 15.69 11.25 1.22
N LEU A 209 16.14 12.39 1.71
CA LEU A 209 16.38 12.63 3.13
C LEU A 209 15.10 13.17 3.77
N GLN A 210 14.73 12.64 4.91
CA GLN A 210 13.49 12.99 5.58
C GLN A 210 13.72 13.14 7.08
N GLN A 211 13.07 14.12 7.70
CA GLN A 211 12.96 14.20 9.15
C GLN A 211 12.29 12.93 9.67
N LYS A 212 12.92 12.24 10.60
CA LYS A 212 12.29 11.11 11.29
C LYS A 212 11.29 11.63 12.32
N ILE A 213 10.05 11.24 12.18
CA ILE A 213 8.98 11.56 13.14
C ILE A 213 8.86 10.42 14.14
N GLU A 214 8.78 10.74 15.42
CA GLU A 214 8.52 9.77 16.49
C GLU A 214 7.02 9.61 16.71
N GLY A 215 6.57 8.36 16.82
CA GLY A 215 5.18 8.00 17.02
C GLY A 215 4.92 6.55 16.67
N LEU A 216 3.66 6.17 16.62
CA LEU A 216 3.20 4.87 16.18
C LEU A 216 2.85 4.92 14.69
N ASP A 217 3.04 3.82 13.99
CA ASP A 217 2.51 3.66 12.65
C ASP A 217 0.98 3.69 12.72
N TYR A 218 0.37 4.51 11.87
CA TYR A 218 -1.08 4.65 11.80
C TYR A 218 -1.49 4.66 10.33
N THR A 219 -2.35 3.74 9.95
CA THR A 219 -2.84 3.64 8.59
C THR A 219 -4.33 3.97 8.54
N VAL A 220 -4.75 4.72 7.54
CA VAL A 220 -6.16 4.93 7.20
C VAL A 220 -6.42 4.25 5.85
N SER A 221 -7.31 3.27 5.86
CA SER A 221 -7.86 2.70 4.63
C SER A 221 -9.16 3.40 4.27
N ALA A 222 -9.30 3.75 3.00
CA ALA A 222 -10.49 4.35 2.44
C ALA A 222 -10.96 3.61 1.21
N LEU A 223 -12.27 3.54 1.02
CA LEU A 223 -12.91 3.22 -0.24
C LEU A 223 -13.42 4.51 -0.84
N ALA A 224 -12.92 4.84 -2.02
CA ALA A 224 -13.28 6.07 -2.74
C ALA A 224 -14.02 5.76 -4.03
N LYS A 225 -14.85 6.68 -4.48
CA LYS A 225 -15.47 6.68 -5.79
C LYS A 225 -15.35 8.07 -6.40
N ASN A 226 -14.55 8.18 -7.46
CA ASN A 226 -14.36 9.44 -8.20
C ASN A 226 -14.05 10.64 -7.29
N GLY A 227 -13.07 10.53 -6.41
CA GLY A 227 -12.67 11.62 -5.51
C GLY A 227 -13.54 11.78 -4.26
N VAL A 228 -14.51 10.90 -4.02
CA VAL A 228 -15.36 10.95 -2.83
C VAL A 228 -15.14 9.71 -1.97
N VAL A 229 -14.75 9.92 -0.71
CA VAL A 229 -14.61 8.82 0.27
C VAL A 229 -16.01 8.32 0.67
N THR A 230 -16.27 7.04 0.44
CA THR A 230 -17.53 6.40 0.81
C THR A 230 -17.41 5.63 2.14
N HIS A 231 -16.26 5.01 2.39
CA HIS A 231 -15.95 4.27 3.62
C HIS A 231 -14.53 4.58 4.06
N ILE A 232 -14.33 4.66 5.37
CA ILE A 232 -13.03 4.99 5.95
C ILE A 232 -12.83 4.27 7.28
N CYS A 233 -11.62 3.77 7.53
CA CYS A 233 -11.25 3.12 8.77
C CYS A 233 -9.77 3.33 9.07
N GLY A 234 -9.47 3.76 10.29
CA GLY A 234 -8.11 3.91 10.79
C GLY A 234 -7.72 2.77 11.72
N TYR A 235 -6.43 2.47 11.75
CA TYR A 235 -5.86 1.47 12.66
C TYR A 235 -4.40 1.78 12.98
N VAL A 236 -4.03 1.56 14.23
CA VAL A 236 -2.67 1.73 14.73
C VAL A 236 -1.87 0.43 14.60
N GLY A 237 -0.60 0.55 14.23
CA GLY A 237 0.37 -0.54 14.22
C GLY A 237 1.28 -0.45 15.43
N TYR A 238 1.21 -1.43 16.32
CA TYR A 238 2.11 -1.57 17.47
C TYR A 238 3.37 -2.36 17.13
N MET A 239 3.29 -3.25 16.14
CA MET A 239 4.40 -4.03 15.62
C MET A 239 4.31 -4.11 14.10
N MET A 240 5.39 -3.75 13.45
CA MET A 240 5.53 -3.78 11.99
C MET A 240 6.55 -4.84 11.58
N ALA A 241 6.30 -5.52 10.46
CA ALA A 241 7.30 -6.33 9.78
C ALA A 241 7.01 -6.33 8.27
N PHE A 242 8.07 -6.27 7.46
CA PHE A 242 7.96 -6.29 5.99
C PHE A 242 7.01 -5.24 5.41
N GLY A 243 6.93 -4.05 6.04
CA GLY A 243 6.02 -2.99 5.64
C GLY A 243 4.54 -3.29 5.89
N SER A 244 4.22 -4.24 6.77
CA SER A 244 2.86 -4.62 7.15
C SER A 244 2.69 -4.61 8.66
N ILE A 245 1.49 -4.30 9.13
CA ILE A 245 1.13 -4.38 10.54
C ILE A 245 1.01 -5.86 10.92
N MET A 246 1.80 -6.26 11.92
CA MET A 246 1.77 -7.60 12.51
C MET A 246 0.95 -7.66 13.80
N TYR A 247 0.90 -6.57 14.54
CA TYR A 247 0.03 -6.39 15.70
C TYR A 247 -0.53 -4.97 15.68
N GLY A 248 -1.82 -4.82 15.71
CA GLY A 248 -2.49 -3.53 15.62
C GLY A 248 -3.90 -3.54 16.18
N GLU A 249 -4.53 -2.36 16.16
CA GLU A 249 -5.84 -2.11 16.73
C GLU A 249 -6.62 -1.11 15.87
N ILE A 250 -7.90 -1.35 15.67
CA ILE A 250 -8.81 -0.40 15.00
C ILE A 250 -9.00 0.81 15.90
N GLN A 251 -8.65 1.98 15.38
CA GLN A 251 -8.73 3.24 16.11
C GLN A 251 -9.06 4.40 15.17
N SER A 252 -10.01 5.25 15.53
CA SER A 252 -10.33 6.47 14.78
C SER A 252 -9.34 7.61 15.07
N ASN A 253 -9.15 8.48 14.09
CA ASN A 253 -8.49 9.76 14.25
C ASN A 253 -9.11 10.75 13.25
N ASP A 254 -9.88 11.71 13.76
CA ASP A 254 -10.64 12.65 12.93
C ASP A 254 -9.73 13.52 12.06
N MET A 255 -8.58 13.95 12.58
CA MET A 255 -7.60 14.73 11.81
C MET A 255 -7.10 13.92 10.60
N ALA A 256 -6.76 12.64 10.79
CA ALA A 256 -6.33 11.77 9.71
C ALA A 256 -7.45 11.56 8.69
N TYR A 257 -8.69 11.39 9.14
CA TYR A 257 -9.84 11.20 8.26
C TYR A 257 -10.12 12.44 7.40
N ASP A 258 -10.00 13.64 7.97
CA ASP A 258 -10.17 14.88 7.22
C ASP A 258 -9.05 15.10 6.19
N ILE A 259 -7.81 14.77 6.55
CA ILE A 259 -6.68 14.78 5.60
C ILE A 259 -6.95 13.81 4.45
N VAL A 260 -7.39 12.59 4.74
CA VAL A 260 -7.69 11.58 3.72
C VAL A 260 -8.79 12.05 2.78
N LYS A 261 -9.91 12.56 3.31
CA LYS A 261 -11.02 13.08 2.49
C LYS A 261 -10.56 14.22 1.57
N LYS A 262 -9.76 15.14 2.11
CA LYS A 262 -9.18 16.26 1.35
C LYS A 262 -8.32 15.75 0.19
N ILE A 263 -7.34 14.87 0.47
CA ILE A 263 -6.42 14.37 -0.56
C ILE A 263 -7.16 13.52 -1.60
N VAL A 264 -8.11 12.68 -1.18
CA VAL A 264 -8.94 11.88 -2.10
C VAL A 264 -9.68 12.78 -3.07
N ALA A 265 -10.25 13.90 -2.58
CA ALA A 265 -10.97 14.86 -3.42
C ALA A 265 -10.03 15.62 -4.36
N GLU A 266 -8.89 16.12 -3.85
CA GLU A 266 -7.93 16.90 -4.64
C GLU A 266 -7.27 16.08 -5.76
N LEU A 267 -6.95 14.81 -5.49
CA LEU A 267 -6.33 13.92 -6.46
C LEU A 267 -7.33 13.13 -7.31
N GLY A 268 -8.62 13.18 -7.01
CA GLY A 268 -9.64 12.39 -7.70
C GLY A 268 -9.44 10.88 -7.55
N LEU A 269 -8.95 10.41 -6.38
CA LEU A 269 -8.65 9.00 -6.16
C LEU A 269 -9.91 8.13 -6.24
N ASP A 270 -9.74 6.89 -6.75
CA ASP A 270 -10.82 5.93 -6.96
C ASP A 270 -10.39 4.52 -6.52
N GLY A 271 -11.30 3.79 -5.88
CA GLY A 271 -11.07 2.43 -5.38
C GLY A 271 -10.55 2.36 -3.95
N ASN A 272 -9.88 1.26 -3.62
CA ASN A 272 -9.24 1.08 -2.32
C ASN A 272 -7.94 1.88 -2.26
N VAL A 273 -7.82 2.74 -1.25
CA VAL A 273 -6.63 3.58 -1.03
C VAL A 273 -6.23 3.50 0.43
N ALA A 274 -4.94 3.39 0.70
CA ALA A 274 -4.41 3.45 2.05
C ALA A 274 -3.44 4.63 2.21
N PHE A 275 -3.51 5.29 3.35
CA PHE A 275 -2.69 6.42 3.74
C PHE A 275 -1.90 6.04 4.97
N ASP A 276 -0.58 6.09 4.88
CA ASP A 276 0.30 5.78 5.99
C ASP A 276 0.75 7.06 6.69
N PHE A 277 0.55 7.13 7.99
CA PHE A 277 0.87 8.24 8.88
C PHE A 277 1.77 7.78 10.03
N ILE A 278 2.41 8.75 10.69
CA ILE A 278 2.87 8.59 12.06
C ILE A 278 1.88 9.29 12.99
N LEU A 279 1.32 8.54 13.94
CA LEU A 279 0.50 9.06 15.03
C LEU A 279 1.41 9.48 16.18
N LYS A 280 1.48 10.77 16.45
CA LYS A 280 2.28 11.34 17.53
C LYS A 280 1.57 11.18 18.88
N LYS A 281 2.33 11.31 19.97
CA LYS A 281 1.81 11.23 21.35
C LYS A 281 0.74 12.27 21.67
N ASP A 282 0.75 13.41 20.96
CA ASP A 282 -0.24 14.48 21.11
C ASP A 282 -1.52 14.26 20.26
N GLY A 283 -1.65 13.09 19.63
CA GLY A 283 -2.80 12.72 18.78
C GLY A 283 -2.72 13.25 17.35
N LYS A 284 -1.75 14.12 17.04
CA LYS A 284 -1.54 14.61 15.68
C LYS A 284 -0.96 13.54 14.78
N VAL A 285 -1.31 13.63 13.51
CA VAL A 285 -0.79 12.71 12.48
C VAL A 285 0.09 13.46 11.47
N VAL A 286 1.07 12.74 10.92
CA VAL A 286 1.96 13.24 9.87
C VAL A 286 1.93 12.23 8.73
N LEU A 287 1.55 12.65 7.53
CA LEU A 287 1.44 11.80 6.35
C LEU A 287 2.83 11.35 5.89
N LEU A 288 2.98 10.08 5.57
CA LEU A 288 4.22 9.51 5.04
C LEU A 288 4.13 9.14 3.56
N GLU A 289 3.06 8.42 3.17
CA GLU A 289 2.84 7.96 1.79
C GLU A 289 1.37 7.58 1.56
N ILE A 290 1.03 7.44 0.28
CA ILE A 290 -0.27 6.94 -0.17
C ILE A 290 -0.03 5.65 -0.96
N ASN A 291 -0.87 4.66 -0.70
CA ASN A 291 -0.91 3.40 -1.43
C ASN A 291 -2.28 3.28 -2.12
N PRO A 292 -2.43 3.72 -3.39
CA PRO A 292 -3.73 3.74 -4.08
C PRO A 292 -4.13 2.34 -4.59
N ARG A 293 -4.18 1.39 -3.67
CA ARG A 293 -4.47 -0.04 -3.88
C ARG A 293 -4.87 -0.73 -2.57
N ILE A 294 -5.29 -1.98 -2.69
CA ILE A 294 -5.44 -2.86 -1.52
C ILE A 294 -4.07 -2.98 -0.84
N ASN A 295 -3.99 -2.62 0.44
CA ASN A 295 -2.82 -2.85 1.26
C ASN A 295 -2.94 -4.16 2.06
N ALA A 296 -1.83 -4.64 2.60
CA ALA A 296 -1.76 -5.91 3.34
C ALA A 296 -2.59 -5.93 4.64
N SER A 297 -3.04 -4.78 5.12
CA SER A 297 -3.82 -4.66 6.35
C SER A 297 -5.30 -4.32 6.10
N LEU A 298 -5.72 -4.04 4.86
CA LEU A 298 -7.11 -3.74 4.53
C LEU A 298 -8.08 -4.86 4.94
N PRO A 299 -7.75 -6.16 4.80
CA PRO A 299 -8.62 -7.24 5.27
C PRO A 299 -8.94 -7.18 6.79
N PHE A 300 -8.11 -6.53 7.60
CA PHE A 300 -8.39 -6.29 9.00
C PHE A 300 -9.66 -5.47 9.21
N VAL A 301 -9.91 -4.50 8.34
CA VAL A 301 -11.10 -3.63 8.37
C VAL A 301 -12.39 -4.42 8.16
N ARG A 302 -12.36 -5.51 7.37
CA ARG A 302 -13.50 -6.41 7.22
C ARG A 302 -13.93 -7.01 8.56
N HIS A 303 -12.98 -7.47 9.36
CA HIS A 303 -13.27 -8.03 10.69
C HIS A 303 -13.76 -6.98 11.68
N ALA A 304 -13.48 -5.71 11.42
CA ALA A 304 -14.04 -4.59 12.18
C ALA A 304 -15.46 -4.17 11.74
N GLY A 305 -16.03 -4.80 10.69
CA GLY A 305 -17.39 -4.54 10.24
C GLY A 305 -17.53 -3.90 8.85
N CYS A 306 -16.41 -3.67 8.12
CA CYS A 306 -16.47 -3.02 6.80
C CYS A 306 -15.58 -3.73 5.77
N ASN A 307 -16.17 -4.50 4.88
CA ASN A 307 -15.46 -5.23 3.82
C ASN A 307 -15.23 -4.38 2.57
N MET A 308 -14.30 -3.41 2.66
CA MET A 308 -14.03 -2.48 1.57
C MET A 308 -13.56 -3.16 0.28
N VAL A 309 -12.98 -4.37 0.34
CA VAL A 309 -12.58 -5.13 -0.84
C VAL A 309 -13.82 -5.57 -1.64
N TYR A 310 -14.79 -6.17 -0.99
CA TYR A 310 -16.03 -6.59 -1.62
C TYR A 310 -16.93 -5.41 -2.02
N LEU A 311 -17.00 -4.38 -1.18
CA LEU A 311 -17.73 -3.14 -1.49
C LEU A 311 -17.18 -2.46 -2.76
N ARG A 312 -15.87 -2.54 -3.02
CA ARG A 312 -15.30 -2.06 -4.28
C ARG A 312 -15.82 -2.83 -5.49
N CYS A 313 -15.99 -4.14 -5.38
CA CYS A 313 -16.59 -4.92 -6.47
C CYS A 313 -18.04 -4.47 -6.73
N LYS A 314 -18.81 -4.23 -5.67
CA LYS A 314 -20.20 -3.70 -5.81
C LYS A 314 -20.19 -2.34 -6.51
N GLN A 315 -19.31 -1.42 -6.13
CA GLN A 315 -19.19 -0.11 -6.80
C GLN A 315 -18.90 -0.24 -8.30
N LEU A 316 -17.95 -1.10 -8.68
CA LEU A 316 -17.57 -1.32 -10.07
C LEU A 316 -18.72 -1.93 -10.88
N LEU A 317 -19.43 -2.87 -10.32
CA LEU A 317 -20.60 -3.53 -10.96
C LEU A 317 -21.86 -2.65 -10.96
N GLY A 318 -21.81 -1.44 -10.41
CA GLY A 318 -22.97 -0.53 -10.38
C GLY A 318 -24.01 -0.84 -9.32
N TYR A 319 -23.69 -1.69 -8.33
CA TYR A 319 -24.60 -1.97 -7.20
C TYR A 319 -24.47 -0.91 -6.12
N GLU A 320 -25.56 -0.69 -5.41
CA GLU A 320 -25.56 0.15 -4.22
C GLU A 320 -24.72 -0.46 -3.10
N ILE A 321 -24.01 0.39 -2.39
CA ILE A 321 -23.25 0.05 -1.19
C ILE A 321 -23.87 0.75 0.01
N PRO A 322 -23.81 0.18 1.23
CA PRO A 322 -24.31 0.83 2.44
C PRO A 322 -23.71 2.22 2.62
N SER A 323 -24.53 3.22 2.89
CA SER A 323 -24.06 4.56 3.23
C SER A 323 -23.63 4.70 4.68
N THR A 324 -24.06 3.77 5.54
CA THR A 324 -23.73 3.69 6.96
C THR A 324 -23.12 2.33 7.27
N TYR A 325 -22.15 2.31 8.17
CA TYR A 325 -21.50 1.11 8.66
C TYR A 325 -20.99 1.35 10.08
N GLU A 326 -20.98 0.31 10.88
CA GLU A 326 -20.46 0.36 12.23
C GLU A 326 -19.11 -0.34 12.28
N LEU A 327 -18.12 0.31 12.92
CA LEU A 327 -16.80 -0.24 13.12
C LEU A 327 -16.61 -0.65 14.57
N ASN A 328 -16.10 -1.86 14.77
CA ASN A 328 -15.70 -2.35 16.08
C ASN A 328 -14.34 -1.74 16.46
N TYR A 329 -14.37 -0.53 17.02
CA TYR A 329 -13.19 0.13 17.56
C TYR A 329 -12.64 -0.64 18.74
N GLY A 330 -11.30 -0.69 18.87
CA GLY A 330 -10.62 -1.50 19.86
C GLY A 330 -10.40 -2.96 19.43
N LEU A 331 -10.96 -3.40 18.29
CA LEU A 331 -10.65 -4.71 17.74
C LEU A 331 -9.14 -4.80 17.48
N LYS A 332 -8.52 -5.89 17.93
CA LYS A 332 -7.09 -6.12 17.77
C LYS A 332 -6.82 -7.23 16.78
N MET A 333 -5.76 -7.06 16.01
CA MET A 333 -5.23 -8.06 15.07
C MET A 333 -3.82 -8.45 15.48
N LYS A 334 -3.52 -9.75 15.36
CA LYS A 334 -2.16 -10.26 15.40
C LYS A 334 -1.97 -11.28 14.30
N LYS A 335 -0.99 -11.06 13.42
CA LYS A 335 -0.66 -11.97 12.32
C LYS A 335 0.26 -13.08 12.82
N PHE A 336 0.01 -14.28 12.33
CA PHE A 336 0.83 -15.46 12.52
C PHE A 336 1.19 -16.03 11.16
N TYR A 337 2.37 -16.64 11.06
CA TYR A 337 2.73 -17.47 9.92
C TYR A 337 2.22 -18.89 10.17
N ASP A 338 1.53 -19.45 9.18
CA ASP A 338 1.09 -20.82 9.14
C ASP A 338 1.78 -21.56 7.99
N THR A 339 2.13 -22.83 8.19
CA THR A 339 2.79 -23.65 7.17
C THR A 339 1.78 -24.58 6.54
N ARG A 340 1.71 -24.57 5.21
CA ARG A 340 0.88 -25.50 4.44
C ARG A 340 1.79 -26.50 3.72
N TYR A 341 1.36 -27.76 3.72
CA TYR A 341 2.02 -28.84 3.02
C TYR A 341 1.13 -29.28 1.85
N TYR A 342 1.68 -29.39 0.67
CA TYR A 342 0.96 -29.82 -0.53
C TYR A 342 1.92 -30.65 -1.41
N VAL A 343 1.36 -31.53 -2.25
CA VAL A 343 2.09 -32.38 -3.19
C VAL A 343 2.01 -31.81 -4.59
#